data_09016910b284884bff18c454a5f9fd56
#
_entry.id   09016910b284884bff18c454a5f9fd56
#
_cell.length_a   1.000
_cell.length_b   1.000
_cell.length_c   1.000
_cell.angle_alpha   90.00
_cell.angle_beta   90.00
_cell.angle_gamma   90.00
#
_symmetry.space_group_name_H-M   'P 1'
#
loop_
_entity.id
_entity.type
_entity.pdbx_description
1 polymer ?
#
loop_
_entity_poly.entity_id
_entity_poly.type
_entity_poly.pdbx_seq_one_letter_code
_entity_poly.pdbx_strand_id
1 'polypeptide(L)'
;NNWNPGIKDGCDSGLADALKPGMDIPYVDGRNQGGGRAGVLIAGKADKIRFEDVSMRCLYPTKTQAEVLCIRNKSDNATAFVRCRFYSQQDTLLPGGGYNWFYDCYVEGDTDFIWGGNSACLFESCEVKMITSGGRGFNARVKANNIGYVFSECSLTVAEGVTKCRLLEGSDGTGMVDNITFVNTTIDKEFFSGGINSKDKSMVPIAGYDDIR
;
A
#
# COMPACT_ATOMS: atom_id res chain seq x y z
N ASN A 1 2.83 -9.53 -15.84
CA ASN A 1 1.59 -9.37 -15.08
C ASN A 1 0.47 -10.20 -15.71
N ASN A 2 0.63 -11.48 -15.65
CA ASN A 2 -0.38 -12.41 -16.11
C ASN A 2 -1.31 -12.70 -14.94
N TRP A 3 -2.55 -12.33 -15.06
CA TRP A 3 -3.50 -12.44 -14.00
C TRP A 3 -4.76 -13.21 -14.44
N ASN A 4 -5.25 -14.09 -13.58
CA ASN A 4 -6.45 -14.86 -13.90
C ASN A 4 -7.71 -13.97 -13.71
N PRO A 5 -8.47 -13.69 -14.78
CA PRO A 5 -9.65 -12.82 -14.73
C PRO A 5 -10.81 -13.38 -13.89
N GLY A 6 -10.77 -14.65 -13.51
CA GLY A 6 -11.77 -15.25 -12.64
C GLY A 6 -11.57 -14.98 -11.15
N ILE A 7 -10.46 -14.36 -10.76
CA ILE A 7 -10.15 -14.10 -9.35
C ILE A 7 -10.52 -12.66 -9.03
N LYS A 8 -11.52 -12.48 -8.20
CA LYS A 8 -11.87 -11.19 -7.64
C LYS A 8 -10.87 -10.82 -6.55
N ASP A 9 -10.41 -9.58 -6.56
CA ASP A 9 -9.50 -9.00 -5.55
C ASP A 9 -8.09 -9.59 -5.47
N GLY A 10 -7.69 -10.40 -6.42
CA GLY A 10 -6.35 -11.00 -6.48
C GLY A 10 -5.97 -11.90 -5.32
N CYS A 11 -6.91 -12.17 -4.45
CA CYS A 11 -6.68 -12.76 -3.14
C CYS A 11 -7.67 -13.88 -2.86
N ASP A 12 -8.30 -14.40 -3.89
CA ASP A 12 -9.22 -15.52 -3.80
C ASP A 12 -8.47 -16.84 -3.61
N SER A 13 -9.05 -17.75 -2.85
CA SER A 13 -8.51 -19.10 -2.64
C SER A 13 -8.34 -19.90 -3.93
N GLY A 14 -9.08 -19.58 -4.98
CA GLY A 14 -8.93 -20.16 -6.31
C GLY A 14 -7.61 -19.81 -7.01
N LEU A 15 -6.87 -18.81 -6.54
CA LEU A 15 -5.58 -18.46 -7.11
C LEU A 15 -4.57 -19.62 -7.04
N ALA A 16 -4.55 -20.34 -5.94
CA ALA A 16 -3.63 -21.48 -5.78
C ALA A 16 -3.85 -22.58 -6.84
N ASP A 17 -5.09 -22.76 -7.26
CA ASP A 17 -5.43 -23.71 -8.33
C ASP A 17 -5.11 -23.17 -9.73
N ALA A 18 -5.20 -21.84 -9.91
CA ALA A 18 -4.88 -21.18 -11.16
C ALA A 18 -3.38 -21.04 -11.43
N LEU A 19 -2.55 -21.04 -10.40
CA LEU A 19 -1.09 -20.86 -10.49
C LEU A 19 -0.34 -22.20 -10.44
N LYS A 20 -0.79 -23.20 -11.18
CA LYS A 20 -0.05 -24.46 -11.28
C LYS A 20 1.28 -24.25 -12.03
N PRO A 21 2.38 -24.88 -11.58
CA PRO A 21 3.65 -24.79 -12.27
C PRO A 21 3.53 -25.16 -13.77
N GLY A 22 4.10 -24.32 -14.63
CA GLY A 22 4.06 -24.53 -16.08
C GLY A 22 2.78 -24.04 -16.79
N MET A 23 1.87 -23.39 -16.07
CA MET A 23 0.69 -22.80 -16.68
C MET A 23 1.04 -21.48 -17.36
N ASP A 24 0.73 -21.38 -18.64
CA ASP A 24 0.82 -20.12 -19.37
C ASP A 24 -0.37 -19.24 -18.99
N ILE A 25 -0.13 -18.24 -18.15
CA ILE A 25 -1.19 -17.34 -17.68
C ILE A 25 -1.31 -16.21 -18.69
N PRO A 26 -2.43 -16.13 -19.44
CA PRO A 26 -2.59 -15.09 -20.44
C PRO A 26 -2.59 -13.70 -19.81
N TYR A 27 -1.98 -12.74 -20.48
CA TYR A 27 -2.07 -11.35 -20.13
C TYR A 27 -3.53 -10.88 -20.15
N VAL A 28 -4.01 -10.34 -19.05
CA VAL A 28 -5.35 -9.75 -18.96
C VAL A 28 -5.18 -8.26 -18.67
N ASP A 29 -5.77 -7.44 -19.54
CA ASP A 29 -5.91 -6.01 -19.30
C ASP A 29 -6.87 -5.79 -18.12
N GLY A 30 -6.31 -5.54 -16.93
CA GLY A 30 -7.05 -5.45 -15.67
C GLY A 30 -7.93 -4.21 -15.52
N ARG A 31 -7.98 -3.31 -16.48
CA ARG A 31 -8.69 -2.02 -16.36
C ARG A 31 -10.18 -2.11 -16.05
N ASN A 32 -10.82 -3.23 -16.33
CA ASN A 32 -12.27 -3.40 -16.15
C ASN A 32 -12.65 -4.66 -15.39
N GLN A 33 -11.70 -5.34 -14.79
CA GLN A 33 -11.95 -6.61 -14.12
C GLN A 33 -11.78 -6.38 -12.62
N GLY A 34 -12.85 -6.10 -11.94
CA GLY A 34 -12.82 -5.80 -10.50
C GLY A 34 -12.09 -6.87 -9.70
N GLY A 35 -10.80 -6.69 -9.48
CA GLY A 35 -9.95 -7.56 -8.71
C GLY A 35 -8.81 -8.17 -9.50
N GLY A 36 -7.86 -8.75 -8.81
CA GLY A 36 -6.83 -9.56 -9.42
C GLY A 36 -5.71 -8.81 -10.11
N ARG A 37 -5.15 -7.80 -9.47
CA ARG A 37 -4.12 -6.93 -10.06
C ARG A 37 -2.75 -7.06 -9.39
N ALA A 38 -2.58 -8.04 -8.51
CA ALA A 38 -1.35 -8.20 -7.76
C ALA A 38 -0.25 -8.89 -8.56
N GLY A 39 0.96 -8.33 -8.53
CA GLY A 39 2.15 -8.98 -9.06
C GLY A 39 2.60 -10.14 -8.19
N VAL A 40 2.56 -9.95 -6.87
CA VAL A 40 2.84 -10.97 -5.86
C VAL A 40 1.68 -11.03 -4.89
N LEU A 41 1.20 -12.23 -4.60
CA LEU A 41 0.17 -12.48 -3.59
C LEU A 41 0.72 -13.35 -2.46
N ILE A 42 0.57 -12.89 -1.24
CA ILE A 42 0.79 -13.66 -0.01
C ILE A 42 -0.56 -13.84 0.65
N ALA A 43 -1.05 -15.06 0.77
CA ALA A 43 -2.40 -15.29 1.25
C ALA A 43 -2.55 -16.53 2.13
N GLY A 44 -3.65 -16.58 2.84
CA GLY A 44 -4.14 -17.74 3.53
C GLY A 44 -3.35 -18.12 4.77
N LYS A 45 -2.56 -19.18 4.66
CA LYS A 45 -1.77 -19.73 5.78
C LYS A 45 -0.29 -19.37 5.71
N ALA A 46 0.09 -18.47 4.79
CA ALA A 46 1.47 -18.03 4.68
C ALA A 46 1.88 -17.26 5.94
N ASP A 47 2.84 -17.78 6.66
CA ASP A 47 3.32 -17.21 7.92
C ASP A 47 4.85 -17.18 7.94
N LYS A 48 5.40 -16.17 8.61
CA LYS A 48 6.86 -15.97 8.76
C LYS A 48 7.59 -15.94 7.41
N ILE A 49 6.96 -15.32 6.41
CA ILE A 49 7.54 -15.12 5.08
C ILE A 49 8.46 -13.91 5.11
N ARG A 50 9.65 -14.04 4.55
CA ARG A 50 10.60 -12.93 4.37
C ARG A 50 11.04 -12.82 2.92
N PHE A 51 10.99 -11.58 2.41
CA PHE A 51 11.62 -11.18 1.16
C PHE A 51 12.76 -10.22 1.47
N GLU A 52 13.85 -10.35 0.73
CA GLU A 52 15.03 -9.52 0.92
C GLU A 52 15.66 -9.18 -0.43
N ASP A 53 16.05 -7.91 -0.61
CA ASP A 53 16.71 -7.39 -1.81
C ASP A 53 15.90 -7.64 -3.12
N VAL A 54 14.57 -7.55 -3.05
CA VAL A 54 13.67 -7.79 -4.19
C VAL A 54 13.05 -6.48 -4.67
N SER A 55 13.03 -6.27 -5.99
CA SER A 55 12.28 -5.19 -6.63
C SER A 55 11.04 -5.74 -7.33
N MET A 56 9.90 -5.13 -7.05
CA MET A 56 8.61 -5.44 -7.67
C MET A 56 8.11 -4.20 -8.41
N ARG A 57 7.84 -4.34 -9.71
CA ARG A 57 7.47 -3.20 -10.56
C ARG A 57 6.28 -3.52 -11.45
N CYS A 58 5.30 -2.63 -11.47
CA CYS A 58 4.28 -2.61 -12.50
C CYS A 58 4.87 -2.00 -13.77
N LEU A 59 4.86 -2.76 -14.87
CA LEU A 59 5.37 -2.33 -16.17
C LEU A 59 4.28 -1.73 -17.08
N TYR A 60 3.08 -1.56 -16.56
CA TYR A 60 1.99 -1.00 -17.35
C TYR A 60 2.22 0.50 -17.60
N PRO A 61 2.14 0.96 -18.87
CA PRO A 61 2.60 2.31 -19.24
C PRO A 61 1.63 3.42 -18.85
N THR A 62 0.40 3.10 -18.52
CA THR A 62 -0.62 4.09 -18.15
C THR A 62 -1.05 3.92 -16.71
N LYS A 63 -1.59 4.99 -16.11
CA LYS A 63 -2.14 4.91 -14.75
C LYS A 63 -3.15 3.77 -14.67
N THR A 64 -2.88 2.82 -13.80
CA THR A 64 -3.74 1.68 -13.54
C THR A 64 -3.69 1.31 -12.06
N GLN A 65 -4.76 0.72 -11.58
CA GLN A 65 -4.76 0.06 -10.28
C GLN A 65 -3.98 -1.24 -10.42
N ALA A 66 -2.83 -1.33 -9.79
CA ALA A 66 -1.97 -2.50 -9.88
C ALA A 66 -1.13 -2.65 -8.63
N GLU A 67 -1.57 -3.51 -7.74
CA GLU A 67 -0.78 -3.92 -6.59
C GLU A 67 0.45 -4.69 -7.08
N VAL A 68 1.64 -4.23 -6.79
CA VAL A 68 2.83 -5.05 -6.99
C VAL A 68 2.98 -6.09 -5.90
N LEU A 69 2.41 -5.80 -4.73
CA LEU A 69 2.34 -6.72 -3.60
C LEU A 69 0.96 -6.65 -2.94
N CYS A 70 0.32 -7.79 -2.82
CA CYS A 70 -0.92 -7.98 -2.09
C CYS A 70 -0.71 -9.00 -0.96
N ILE A 71 -1.04 -8.61 0.27
CA ILE A 71 -0.98 -9.48 1.44
C ILE A 71 -2.39 -9.65 1.99
N ARG A 72 -2.88 -10.87 2.04
CA ARG A 72 -4.20 -11.25 2.59
C ARG A 72 -4.03 -12.37 3.60
N ASN A 73 -3.20 -12.14 4.56
CA ASN A 73 -2.91 -13.10 5.61
C ASN A 73 -4.01 -13.17 6.68
N LYS A 74 -3.94 -14.20 7.50
CA LYS A 74 -4.67 -14.25 8.76
C LYS A 74 -4.14 -13.21 9.73
N SER A 75 -4.95 -12.84 10.71
CA SER A 75 -4.67 -11.77 11.67
C SER A 75 -3.43 -11.99 12.53
N ASP A 76 -2.98 -13.23 12.66
CA ASP A 76 -1.85 -13.66 13.49
C ASP A 76 -0.58 -14.02 12.70
N ASN A 77 -0.66 -14.05 11.37
CA ASN A 77 0.48 -14.35 10.53
C ASN A 77 1.38 -13.12 10.34
N ALA A 78 2.66 -13.37 10.07
CA ALA A 78 3.66 -12.33 9.90
C ALA A 78 4.38 -12.41 8.54
N THR A 79 4.68 -11.23 7.97
CA THR A 79 5.52 -11.10 6.78
C THR A 79 6.55 -10.00 6.98
N ALA A 80 7.72 -10.14 6.37
CA ALA A 80 8.79 -9.16 6.41
C ALA A 80 9.37 -8.89 5.02
N PHE A 81 9.64 -7.64 4.76
CA PHE A 81 10.30 -7.16 3.55
C PHE A 81 11.50 -6.32 3.97
N VAL A 82 12.70 -6.70 3.54
CA VAL A 82 13.94 -6.05 3.91
C VAL A 82 14.65 -5.59 2.65
N ARG A 83 14.97 -4.30 2.57
CA ARG A 83 15.62 -3.67 1.41
C ARG A 83 14.91 -3.95 0.08
N CYS A 84 13.58 -4.04 0.12
CA CYS A 84 12.76 -4.26 -1.07
C CYS A 84 12.32 -2.93 -1.70
N ARG A 85 11.98 -2.98 -2.99
CA ARG A 85 11.56 -1.80 -3.75
C ARG A 85 10.25 -2.08 -4.48
N PHE A 86 9.27 -1.19 -4.32
CA PHE A 86 7.92 -1.35 -4.85
C PHE A 86 7.56 -0.17 -5.73
N TYR A 87 7.33 -0.42 -7.01
CA TYR A 87 7.11 0.60 -8.03
C TYR A 87 5.78 0.39 -8.74
N SER A 88 4.81 1.24 -8.50
CA SER A 88 3.56 1.29 -9.24
C SER A 88 3.00 2.72 -9.22
N GLN A 89 1.73 2.87 -9.54
CA GLN A 89 1.01 4.12 -9.50
C GLN A 89 -0.12 4.04 -8.47
N GLN A 90 -1.32 3.65 -8.88
CA GLN A 90 -2.42 3.45 -7.94
C GLN A 90 -2.36 2.05 -7.32
N ASP A 91 -2.64 1.96 -6.02
CA ASP A 91 -2.76 0.71 -5.26
C ASP A 91 -1.45 -0.11 -5.16
N THR A 92 -0.28 0.51 -5.05
CA THR A 92 1.03 -0.18 -5.10
C THR A 92 1.16 -1.31 -4.09
N LEU A 93 0.83 -1.06 -2.82
CA LEU A 93 0.87 -2.06 -1.75
C LEU A 93 -0.51 -2.24 -1.12
N LEU A 94 -0.90 -3.50 -0.97
CA LEU A 94 -2.02 -3.91 -0.15
C LEU A 94 -1.54 -4.83 0.99
N PRO A 95 -1.01 -4.28 2.10
CA PRO A 95 -0.63 -5.06 3.28
C PRO A 95 -1.86 -5.40 4.13
N GLY A 96 -2.77 -6.18 3.56
CA GLY A 96 -4.04 -6.57 4.17
C GLY A 96 -3.93 -7.82 5.04
N GLY A 97 -4.28 -7.68 6.31
CA GLY A 97 -4.24 -8.77 7.29
C GLY A 97 -2.86 -9.02 7.90
N GLY A 98 -2.85 -9.59 9.09
CA GLY A 98 -1.64 -9.98 9.81
C GLY A 98 -0.75 -8.83 10.26
N TYR A 99 0.48 -9.20 10.59
CA TYR A 99 1.57 -8.30 10.98
C TYR A 99 2.56 -8.19 9.82
N ASN A 100 2.79 -6.98 9.33
CA ASN A 100 3.66 -6.75 8.19
C ASN A 100 4.80 -5.80 8.59
N TRP A 101 6.02 -6.13 8.25
CA TRP A 101 7.20 -5.31 8.51
C TRP A 101 7.96 -5.02 7.22
N PHE A 102 8.15 -3.75 6.94
CA PHE A 102 8.95 -3.23 5.85
C PHE A 102 10.15 -2.49 6.43
N TYR A 103 11.36 -2.96 6.19
CA TYR A 103 12.59 -2.39 6.70
C TYR A 103 13.50 -1.95 5.56
N ASP A 104 13.97 -0.70 5.59
CA ASP A 104 14.83 -0.11 4.55
C ASP A 104 14.25 -0.32 3.14
N CYS A 105 12.94 -0.15 3.02
CA CYS A 105 12.23 -0.32 1.76
C CYS A 105 11.96 1.00 1.05
N TYR A 106 11.76 0.92 -0.26
CA TYR A 106 11.28 2.02 -1.08
C TYR A 106 9.91 1.70 -1.64
N VAL A 107 8.98 2.65 -1.53
CA VAL A 107 7.62 2.52 -2.07
C VAL A 107 7.26 3.77 -2.83
N GLU A 108 6.82 3.66 -4.08
CA GLU A 108 6.28 4.79 -4.83
C GLU A 108 4.88 4.53 -5.36
N GLY A 109 4.12 5.62 -5.51
CA GLY A 109 2.80 5.57 -6.08
C GLY A 109 2.11 6.94 -6.16
N ASP A 110 0.84 6.95 -6.53
CA ASP A 110 0.10 8.19 -6.68
C ASP A 110 -1.26 8.23 -5.97
N THR A 111 -2.02 7.15 -5.97
CA THR A 111 -3.37 7.11 -5.37
C THR A 111 -3.53 5.81 -4.61
N ASP A 112 -3.93 5.92 -3.34
CA ASP A 112 -4.14 4.75 -2.46
C ASP A 112 -2.97 3.78 -2.49
N PHE A 113 -1.76 4.29 -2.70
CA PHE A 113 -0.63 3.41 -3.06
C PHE A 113 -0.10 2.60 -1.88
N ILE A 114 -0.54 2.90 -0.66
CA ILE A 114 -0.48 2.00 0.50
C ILE A 114 -1.88 1.95 1.10
N TRP A 115 -2.56 0.81 0.99
CA TRP A 115 -3.95 0.72 1.36
C TRP A 115 -4.35 -0.62 1.99
N GLY A 116 -5.55 -0.67 2.60
CA GLY A 116 -6.13 -1.88 3.16
C GLY A 116 -5.95 -2.02 4.67
N GLY A 117 -6.68 -2.97 5.24
CA GLY A 117 -6.72 -3.20 6.68
C GLY A 117 -5.83 -4.34 7.13
N ASN A 118 -5.07 -4.13 8.20
CA ASN A 118 -4.14 -5.09 8.81
C ASN A 118 -4.28 -5.10 10.33
N SER A 119 -3.58 -6.02 11.00
CA SER A 119 -3.44 -5.99 12.46
C SER A 119 -2.42 -4.93 12.88
N ALA A 120 -1.25 -4.95 12.24
CA ALA A 120 -0.24 -3.90 12.30
C ALA A 120 0.63 -3.96 11.04
N CYS A 121 1.05 -2.79 10.55
CA CYS A 121 1.99 -2.67 9.47
C CYS A 121 3.06 -1.64 9.86
N LEU A 122 4.27 -2.10 10.10
CA LEU A 122 5.41 -1.25 10.43
C LEU A 122 6.26 -1.00 9.18
N PHE A 123 6.42 0.27 8.85
CA PHE A 123 7.45 0.76 7.94
C PHE A 123 8.56 1.37 8.80
N GLU A 124 9.77 0.87 8.67
CA GLU A 124 10.93 1.30 9.45
C GLU A 124 12.07 1.67 8.51
N SER A 125 12.61 2.85 8.66
CA SER A 125 13.69 3.40 7.82
C SER A 125 13.37 3.36 6.31
N CYS A 126 12.10 3.54 5.95
CA CYS A 126 11.63 3.45 4.56
C CYS A 126 11.53 4.82 3.89
N GLU A 127 11.74 4.86 2.57
CA GLU A 127 11.33 5.98 1.73
C GLU A 127 9.98 5.68 1.06
N VAL A 128 9.03 6.62 1.21
CA VAL A 128 7.69 6.54 0.60
C VAL A 128 7.51 7.76 -0.29
N LYS A 129 7.33 7.54 -1.59
CA LYS A 129 7.37 8.61 -2.58
C LYS A 129 6.08 8.80 -3.37
N MET A 130 5.55 10.01 -3.33
CA MET A 130 4.44 10.42 -4.19
C MET A 130 4.97 10.86 -5.57
N ILE A 131 4.44 10.29 -6.65
CA ILE A 131 4.98 10.51 -7.99
C ILE A 131 4.09 11.34 -8.93
N THR A 132 2.90 11.74 -8.48
CA THR A 132 1.96 12.51 -9.32
C THR A 132 1.28 13.61 -8.52
N SER A 133 1.18 14.80 -9.09
CA SER A 133 0.47 15.93 -8.48
C SER A 133 -1.01 15.61 -8.25
N GLY A 134 -1.53 16.05 -7.09
CA GLY A 134 -2.89 15.73 -6.66
C GLY A 134 -3.08 14.29 -6.20
N GLY A 135 -2.01 13.53 -6.05
CA GLY A 135 -2.02 12.17 -5.52
C GLY A 135 -2.56 12.09 -4.10
N ARG A 136 -2.88 10.88 -3.66
CA ARG A 136 -3.44 10.58 -2.34
C ARG A 136 -2.70 9.38 -1.77
N GLY A 137 -1.95 9.60 -0.68
CA GLY A 137 -0.97 8.62 -0.20
C GLY A 137 -1.59 7.34 0.30
N PHE A 138 -2.36 7.44 1.36
CA PHE A 138 -2.77 6.29 2.14
C PHE A 138 -4.29 6.12 2.16
N ASN A 139 -4.73 4.87 2.22
CA ASN A 139 -6.12 4.50 2.46
C ASN A 139 -6.16 3.33 3.47
N ALA A 140 -5.89 3.66 4.72
CA ALA A 140 -5.68 2.69 5.78
C ALA A 140 -7.03 2.21 6.35
N ARG A 141 -7.71 1.36 5.64
CA ARG A 141 -9.00 0.77 6.07
C ARG A 141 -8.82 -0.20 7.23
N VAL A 142 -8.44 0.34 8.38
CA VAL A 142 -8.07 -0.41 9.58
C VAL A 142 -9.28 -0.56 10.49
N LYS A 143 -9.47 -1.71 11.11
CA LYS A 143 -10.44 -1.87 12.19
C LYS A 143 -10.02 -1.02 13.38
N ALA A 144 -10.97 -0.39 14.06
CA ALA A 144 -10.71 0.56 15.14
C ALA A 144 -9.81 0.02 16.28
N ASN A 145 -9.80 -1.29 16.50
CA ASN A 145 -9.00 -1.92 17.56
C ASN A 145 -7.63 -2.43 17.08
N ASN A 146 -7.30 -2.25 15.79
CA ASN A 146 -6.02 -2.65 15.25
C ASN A 146 -5.03 -1.47 15.32
N ILE A 147 -3.73 -1.79 15.38
CA ILE A 147 -2.66 -0.78 15.39
C ILE A 147 -2.65 0.03 14.08
N GLY A 148 -2.88 -0.64 12.95
CA GLY A 148 -2.84 0.01 11.64
C GLY A 148 -1.43 0.21 11.11
N TYR A 149 -1.16 1.37 10.56
CA TYR A 149 0.14 1.70 9.95
C TYR A 149 1.00 2.51 10.91
N VAL A 150 2.26 2.11 11.04
CA VAL A 150 3.28 2.85 11.79
C VAL A 150 4.45 3.12 10.85
N PHE A 151 4.82 4.38 10.70
CA PHE A 151 6.02 4.81 9.98
C PHE A 151 7.02 5.30 11.01
N SER A 152 8.14 4.58 11.15
CA SER A 152 9.22 4.89 12.09
C SER A 152 10.51 5.20 11.33
N GLU A 153 11.11 6.35 11.61
CA GLU A 153 12.38 6.77 10.98
C GLU A 153 12.30 6.81 9.44
N CYS A 154 11.10 7.04 8.91
CA CYS A 154 10.84 7.07 7.48
C CYS A 154 11.00 8.47 6.89
N SER A 155 11.04 8.53 5.55
CA SER A 155 10.92 9.76 4.78
C SER A 155 9.77 9.66 3.77
N LEU A 156 8.79 10.56 3.88
CA LEU A 156 7.73 10.73 2.91
C LEU A 156 8.12 11.87 1.98
N THR A 157 8.38 11.54 0.73
CA THR A 157 8.92 12.46 -0.27
C THR A 157 7.98 12.62 -1.47
N VAL A 158 8.20 13.64 -2.28
CA VAL A 158 7.52 13.79 -3.56
C VAL A 158 8.54 13.80 -4.71
N ALA A 159 8.09 13.42 -5.90
CA ALA A 159 8.92 13.58 -7.09
C ALA A 159 9.05 15.08 -7.47
N GLU A 160 10.08 15.42 -8.21
CA GLU A 160 10.31 16.81 -8.65
C GLU A 160 9.08 17.39 -9.37
N GLY A 161 8.65 18.58 -8.96
CA GLY A 161 7.50 19.28 -9.53
C GLY A 161 6.13 18.74 -9.09
N VAL A 162 6.07 17.70 -8.28
CA VAL A 162 4.82 17.16 -7.74
C VAL A 162 4.31 18.06 -6.62
N THR A 163 3.03 18.41 -6.68
CA THR A 163 2.36 19.32 -5.73
C THR A 163 0.91 18.92 -5.49
N LYS A 164 0.25 19.59 -4.53
CA LYS A 164 -1.18 19.44 -4.21
C LYS A 164 -1.58 18.02 -3.82
N CYS A 165 -0.64 17.25 -3.29
CA CYS A 165 -0.92 15.92 -2.81
C CYS A 165 -1.71 15.94 -1.51
N ARG A 166 -2.37 14.84 -1.20
CA ARG A 166 -3.07 14.60 0.06
C ARG A 166 -2.46 13.41 0.77
N LEU A 167 -2.35 13.52 2.08
CA LEU A 167 -1.81 12.44 2.89
C LEU A 167 -2.69 11.19 2.83
N LEU A 168 -4.02 11.39 2.89
CA LEU A 168 -5.01 10.32 2.96
C LEU A 168 -6.05 10.43 1.84
N GLU A 169 -6.54 9.30 1.36
CA GLU A 169 -7.82 9.24 0.65
C GLU A 169 -9.00 9.41 1.61
N GLY A 170 -8.88 8.87 2.80
CA GLY A 170 -9.89 8.86 3.83
C GLY A 170 -10.80 7.62 3.80
N SER A 171 -11.29 7.23 4.97
CA SER A 171 -12.20 6.10 5.09
C SER A 171 -13.58 6.43 4.48
N ASP A 172 -14.28 5.42 4.05
CA ASP A 172 -15.59 5.54 3.41
C ASP A 172 -16.78 5.42 4.38
N GLY A 173 -16.53 5.51 5.68
CA GLY A 173 -17.58 5.44 6.70
C GLY A 173 -18.09 4.04 7.03
N THR A 174 -17.42 2.99 6.58
CA THR A 174 -17.82 1.57 6.80
C THR A 174 -17.38 1.02 8.16
N GLY A 175 -17.09 1.87 9.15
CA GLY A 175 -16.56 1.46 10.46
C GLY A 175 -15.07 1.14 10.46
N MET A 176 -14.39 1.44 9.38
CA MET A 176 -12.94 1.45 9.28
C MET A 176 -12.39 2.83 9.59
N VAL A 177 -11.16 2.90 10.06
CA VAL A 177 -10.46 4.14 10.42
C VAL A 177 -9.12 4.22 9.72
N ASP A 178 -8.67 5.45 9.46
CA ASP A 178 -7.30 5.73 9.01
C ASP A 178 -6.40 5.81 10.25
N ASN A 179 -6.01 4.66 10.79
CA ASN A 179 -5.11 4.60 11.94
C ASN A 179 -3.66 4.56 11.45
N ILE A 180 -3.04 5.74 11.41
CA ILE A 180 -1.67 5.94 10.93
C ILE A 180 -0.89 6.73 11.97
N THR A 181 0.28 6.23 12.33
CA THR A 181 1.19 6.86 13.31
C THR A 181 2.55 7.13 12.65
N PHE A 182 3.09 8.31 12.88
CA PHE A 182 4.43 8.68 12.45
C PHE A 182 5.33 8.89 13.67
N VAL A 183 6.51 8.25 13.68
CA VAL A 183 7.52 8.35 14.73
C VAL A 183 8.85 8.71 14.08
N ASN A 184 9.45 9.82 14.48
CA ASN A 184 10.74 10.29 13.93
C ASN A 184 10.78 10.28 12.38
N THR A 185 9.65 10.55 11.75
CA THR A 185 9.45 10.46 10.29
C THR A 185 9.39 11.88 9.72
N THR A 186 10.19 12.13 8.67
CA THR A 186 10.12 13.39 7.93
C THR A 186 9.06 13.30 6.84
N ILE A 187 8.26 14.36 6.69
CA ILE A 187 7.23 14.43 5.65
C ILE A 187 7.44 15.72 4.84
N ASP A 188 7.69 15.58 3.54
CA ASP A 188 7.76 16.73 2.64
C ASP A 188 6.41 17.46 2.65
N LYS A 189 6.44 18.79 2.78
CA LYS A 189 5.24 19.64 2.80
C LYS A 189 4.34 19.41 1.58
N GLU A 190 4.90 19.09 0.44
CA GLU A 190 4.14 18.83 -0.79
C GLU A 190 3.37 17.50 -0.75
N PHE A 191 3.75 16.58 0.12
CA PHE A 191 3.04 15.31 0.33
C PHE A 191 1.61 15.52 0.87
N PHE A 192 1.33 16.67 1.47
CA PHE A 192 0.01 17.03 1.99
C PHE A 192 -0.42 18.47 1.65
N SER A 193 0.24 19.12 0.70
CA SER A 193 -0.08 20.51 0.31
C SER A 193 -1.49 20.68 -0.26
N GLY A 194 -2.14 19.62 -0.70
CA GLY A 194 -3.55 19.58 -1.08
C GLY A 194 -4.53 19.28 0.07
N GLY A 195 -4.01 19.07 1.29
CA GLY A 195 -4.78 18.74 2.49
C GLY A 195 -4.45 17.36 3.06
N ILE A 196 -4.96 17.10 4.26
CA ILE A 196 -4.71 15.82 4.95
C ILE A 196 -5.58 14.71 4.35
N ASN A 197 -6.88 14.96 4.17
CA ASN A 197 -7.85 13.96 3.76
C ASN A 197 -8.65 14.43 2.55
N SER A 198 -8.93 13.54 1.61
CA SER A 198 -9.69 13.87 0.40
C SER A 198 -11.21 13.87 0.61
N LYS A 199 -11.70 13.10 1.57
CA LYS A 199 -13.14 12.94 1.86
C LYS A 199 -13.61 13.78 3.03
N ASP A 200 -12.81 13.89 4.07
CA ASP A 200 -13.14 14.67 5.26
C ASP A 200 -12.26 15.92 5.34
N LYS A 201 -12.86 17.07 5.06
CA LYS A 201 -12.19 18.36 5.14
C LYS A 201 -12.11 18.92 6.57
N SER A 202 -12.76 18.25 7.53
CA SER A 202 -12.83 18.69 8.92
C SER A 202 -11.72 18.11 9.81
N MET A 203 -10.85 17.24 9.28
CA MET A 203 -9.79 16.66 10.07
C MET A 203 -8.82 17.72 10.61
N VAL A 204 -8.84 17.83 11.91
CA VAL A 204 -7.89 18.64 12.66
C VAL A 204 -6.59 17.84 12.78
N PRO A 205 -5.42 18.45 12.55
CA PRO A 205 -4.15 17.80 12.85
C PRO A 205 -4.12 17.30 14.30
N ILE A 206 -3.68 16.08 14.51
CA ILE A 206 -3.45 15.56 15.85
C ILE A 206 -2.34 16.37 16.50
N ALA A 207 -2.46 16.68 17.79
CA ALA A 207 -1.44 17.38 18.55
C ALA A 207 -0.06 16.70 18.42
N GLY A 208 0.97 17.45 18.06
CA GLY A 208 2.31 16.94 17.76
C GLY A 208 2.75 17.11 16.30
N TYR A 209 1.90 17.68 15.45
CA TYR A 209 2.18 17.95 14.03
C TYR A 209 3.08 19.18 13.79
N ASP A 210 3.50 19.87 14.83
CA ASP A 210 4.32 21.10 14.72
C ASP A 210 5.75 20.85 14.18
N ASP A 211 6.15 19.59 14.05
CA ASP A 211 7.48 19.19 13.54
C ASP A 211 7.47 18.64 12.10
N ILE A 212 6.38 18.75 11.37
CA ILE A 212 6.39 18.46 9.94
C ILE A 212 7.06 19.63 9.23
N ARG A 213 8.33 19.46 8.90
CA ARG A 213 9.16 20.46 8.22
C ARG A 213 9.30 20.14 6.74
#